data_d5102069829b7e15e6e88f9f0a39cd7f
#
_entry.id   d5102069829b7e15e6e88f9f0a39cd7f
#
_cell.length_a   1.000
_cell.length_b   1.000
_cell.length_c   1.000
_cell.angle_alpha   90.00
_cell.angle_beta   90.00
_cell.angle_gamma   90.00
#
_symmetry.space_group_name_H-M   'P 1'
#
loop_
_entity.id
_entity.type
_entity.pdbx_description
1 polymer ?
#
loop_
_entity_poly.entity_id
_entity_poly.type
_entity_poly.pdbx_seq_one_letter_code
_entity_poly.pdbx_strand_id
1 'polypeptide(L)'
;MKKNKTIKNSITIVVLFLSIIGFAQNKSSNTISLAAYYSKIQAEKNPQIIDARGAEEFALNHINGAVNFNLESKDYEQQVAKLDKTKPVFTYSIGAGRSVWLADDLLKKGFKEAYSLEGGIANWIGNGKPFYTNSKSKLTLDEYNKIVADNKTVLVDIGSKYCSACTKVKPVLETLRAQYGENLKIVEIDLETSPQVIADLKNVKVFPTLILYQNGKIIFKKDGLGDLKNDVNVALASK
;
A
#
# COMPACT_ATOMS: atom_id res chain seq x y z
N MET A 1 -18.71 62.26 55.27
CA MET A 1 -17.98 60.98 55.17
C MET A 1 -18.64 60.15 54.05
N LYS A 2 -18.07 60.14 52.86
CA LYS A 2 -18.58 59.32 51.70
C LYS A 2 -17.63 58.10 51.54
N LYS A 3 -18.18 56.85 51.74
CA LYS A 3 -17.45 55.62 51.52
C LYS A 3 -17.48 55.27 50.03
N ASN A 4 -16.32 55.26 49.41
CA ASN A 4 -16.12 54.74 48.05
C ASN A 4 -16.14 53.21 48.09
N LYS A 5 -17.09 52.61 47.33
CA LYS A 5 -17.15 51.17 47.10
C LYS A 5 -16.34 50.86 45.82
N THR A 6 -15.21 50.21 45.94
CA THR A 6 -14.42 49.73 44.83
C THR A 6 -15.02 48.42 44.34
N ILE A 7 -15.49 48.39 43.08
CA ILE A 7 -15.98 47.17 42.42
C ILE A 7 -14.77 46.48 41.80
N LYS A 8 -14.44 45.29 42.31
CA LYS A 8 -13.47 44.40 41.68
C LYS A 8 -14.15 43.60 40.55
N ASN A 9 -13.83 43.92 39.30
CA ASN A 9 -14.23 43.11 38.17
C ASN A 9 -13.31 41.87 38.08
N SER A 10 -13.85 40.71 38.41
CA SER A 10 -13.20 39.43 38.13
C SER A 10 -13.49 39.02 36.70
N ILE A 11 -12.48 39.07 35.85
CA ILE A 11 -12.54 38.53 34.51
C ILE A 11 -12.30 37.01 34.60
N THR A 12 -13.37 36.25 34.41
CA THR A 12 -13.29 34.78 34.31
C THR A 12 -12.90 34.44 32.86
N ILE A 13 -11.63 34.04 32.66
CA ILE A 13 -11.17 33.51 31.36
C ILE A 13 -11.67 32.07 31.24
N VAL A 14 -12.67 31.86 30.39
CA VAL A 14 -13.12 30.52 29.98
C VAL A 14 -12.17 30.03 28.91
N VAL A 15 -11.24 29.15 29.30
CA VAL A 15 -10.38 28.43 28.34
C VAL A 15 -11.20 27.31 27.70
N LEU A 16 -11.66 27.52 26.48
CA LEU A 16 -12.25 26.44 25.65
C LEU A 16 -11.14 25.48 25.24
N PHE A 17 -11.07 24.32 25.87
CA PHE A 17 -10.32 23.19 25.34
C PHE A 17 -11.03 22.64 24.11
N LEU A 18 -10.58 23.04 22.93
CA LEU A 18 -10.90 22.36 21.67
C LEU A 18 -10.15 21.02 21.66
N SER A 19 -10.82 19.96 22.07
CA SER A 19 -10.37 18.59 21.88
C SER A 19 -10.37 18.30 20.36
N ILE A 20 -9.20 18.37 19.75
CA ILE A 20 -8.96 17.84 18.40
C ILE A 20 -9.10 16.33 18.52
N ILE A 21 -10.29 15.81 18.19
CA ILE A 21 -10.49 14.38 17.98
C ILE A 21 -9.80 14.06 16.65
N GLY A 22 -8.52 13.74 16.72
CA GLY A 22 -7.82 13.13 15.63
C GLY A 22 -8.53 11.81 15.32
N PHE A 23 -9.09 11.68 14.11
CA PHE A 23 -9.47 10.39 13.56
C PHE A 23 -8.20 9.57 13.38
N ALA A 24 -7.72 8.93 14.46
CA ALA A 24 -6.78 7.83 14.34
C ALA A 24 -7.52 6.76 13.55
N GLN A 25 -7.13 6.53 12.29
CA GLN A 25 -7.52 5.33 11.58
C GLN A 25 -7.13 4.16 12.49
N ASN A 26 -8.12 3.40 12.95
CA ASN A 26 -7.92 2.22 13.78
C ASN A 26 -7.12 1.20 12.95
N LYS A 27 -5.79 1.34 12.98
CA LYS A 27 -4.88 0.34 12.44
C LYS A 27 -5.07 -0.90 13.32
N SER A 28 -5.49 -2.02 12.74
CA SER A 28 -5.58 -3.29 13.48
C SER A 28 -4.26 -3.49 14.25
N SER A 29 -4.35 -3.84 15.52
CA SER A 29 -3.18 -4.05 16.40
C SER A 29 -2.20 -5.09 15.85
N ASN A 30 -2.67 -5.92 14.90
CA ASN A 30 -1.93 -7.02 14.28
C ASN A 30 -1.28 -6.66 12.94
N THR A 31 -1.50 -5.44 12.43
CA THR A 31 -0.80 -4.96 11.24
C THR A 31 0.54 -4.38 11.64
N ILE A 32 1.61 -4.98 11.12
CA ILE A 32 2.99 -4.59 11.44
C ILE A 32 3.75 -4.11 10.20
N SER A 33 4.76 -3.29 10.42
CA SER A 33 5.60 -2.75 9.35
C SER A 33 6.36 -3.85 8.61
N LEU A 34 6.77 -3.58 7.36
CA LEU A 34 7.58 -4.51 6.57
C LEU A 34 8.86 -4.95 7.31
N ALA A 35 9.53 -4.02 8.00
CA ALA A 35 10.75 -4.34 8.75
C ALA A 35 10.49 -5.33 9.88
N ALA A 36 9.46 -5.10 10.70
CA ALA A 36 9.07 -6.00 11.78
C ALA A 36 8.58 -7.35 11.25
N TYR A 37 7.77 -7.35 10.18
CA TYR A 37 7.25 -8.56 9.54
C TYR A 37 8.39 -9.42 8.99
N TYR A 38 9.32 -8.81 8.25
CA TYR A 38 10.48 -9.50 7.69
C TYR A 38 11.40 -10.06 8.79
N SER A 39 11.70 -9.27 9.83
CA SER A 39 12.53 -9.72 10.96
C SER A 39 11.91 -10.92 11.69
N LYS A 40 10.59 -10.88 11.93
CA LYS A 40 9.89 -12.00 12.57
C LYS A 40 9.90 -13.27 11.72
N ILE A 41 9.69 -13.16 10.40
CA ILE A 41 9.79 -14.31 9.49
C ILE A 41 11.20 -14.93 9.53
N GLN A 42 12.24 -14.09 9.53
CA GLN A 42 13.63 -14.58 9.56
C GLN A 42 14.02 -15.25 10.90
N ALA A 43 13.31 -14.93 11.98
CA ALA A 43 13.52 -15.57 13.28
C ALA A 43 12.88 -16.97 13.37
N GLU A 44 11.95 -17.31 12.46
CA GLU A 44 11.25 -18.59 12.45
C GLU A 44 11.99 -19.60 11.54
N LYS A 45 12.23 -20.82 12.05
CA LYS A 45 12.84 -21.90 11.25
C LYS A 45 11.95 -22.34 10.09
N ASN A 46 10.63 -22.41 10.31
CA ASN A 46 9.61 -22.78 9.34
C ASN A 46 8.42 -21.83 9.51
N PRO A 47 8.47 -20.61 8.95
CA PRO A 47 7.42 -19.62 9.12
C PRO A 47 6.13 -20.04 8.41
N GLN A 48 5.00 -19.81 9.02
CA GLN A 48 3.67 -20.00 8.45
C GLN A 48 3.26 -18.71 7.72
N ILE A 49 3.58 -18.61 6.44
CA ILE A 49 3.28 -17.43 5.62
C ILE A 49 2.05 -17.72 4.75
N ILE A 50 1.01 -16.90 4.88
CA ILE A 50 -0.28 -17.12 4.25
C ILE A 50 -0.62 -15.96 3.32
N ASP A 51 -0.84 -16.30 2.05
CA ASP A 51 -1.38 -15.40 1.06
C ASP A 51 -2.91 -15.45 1.07
N ALA A 52 -3.55 -14.37 1.50
CA ALA A 52 -5.01 -14.25 1.55
C ALA A 52 -5.62 -13.75 0.23
N ARG A 53 -4.87 -13.81 -0.87
CA ARG A 53 -5.35 -13.43 -2.19
C ARG A 53 -6.02 -14.60 -2.91
N GLY A 54 -6.58 -14.32 -4.09
CA GLY A 54 -7.09 -15.36 -4.98
C GLY A 54 -5.98 -16.28 -5.51
N ALA A 55 -6.34 -17.50 -5.90
CA ALA A 55 -5.40 -18.49 -6.43
C ALA A 55 -4.67 -18.01 -7.70
N GLU A 56 -5.37 -17.25 -8.56
CA GLU A 56 -4.76 -16.65 -9.76
C GLU A 56 -3.70 -15.62 -9.42
N GLU A 57 -3.95 -14.76 -8.40
CA GLU A 57 -2.98 -13.78 -7.91
C GLU A 57 -1.73 -14.48 -7.37
N PHE A 58 -1.94 -15.52 -6.54
CA PHE A 58 -0.87 -16.32 -5.95
C PHE A 58 -0.02 -17.02 -7.02
N ALA A 59 -0.65 -17.62 -8.02
CA ALA A 59 0.05 -18.32 -9.10
C ALA A 59 0.98 -17.40 -9.91
N LEU A 60 0.67 -16.12 -10.04
CA LEU A 60 1.47 -15.15 -10.79
C LEU A 60 2.70 -14.69 -10.01
N ASN A 61 2.52 -14.38 -8.75
CA ASN A 61 3.60 -13.96 -7.85
C ASN A 61 3.19 -14.13 -6.39
N HIS A 62 4.12 -14.47 -5.51
CA HIS A 62 3.88 -14.61 -4.06
C HIS A 62 5.17 -14.51 -3.25
N ILE A 63 5.06 -14.31 -1.95
CA ILE A 63 6.21 -14.36 -1.03
C ILE A 63 6.75 -15.79 -1.01
N ASN A 64 8.07 -15.97 -1.13
CA ASN A 64 8.69 -17.28 -1.11
C ASN A 64 8.30 -18.07 0.14
N GLY A 65 7.87 -19.31 -0.05
CA GLY A 65 7.42 -20.18 1.04
C GLY A 65 5.99 -19.93 1.54
N ALA A 66 5.26 -18.99 0.94
CA ALA A 66 3.85 -18.78 1.28
C ALA A 66 2.95 -19.89 0.73
N VAL A 67 1.86 -20.14 1.43
CA VAL A 67 0.74 -20.95 0.96
C VAL A 67 -0.49 -20.08 0.74
N ASN A 68 -1.32 -20.43 -0.23
CA ASN A 68 -2.51 -19.66 -0.55
C ASN A 68 -3.73 -20.15 0.25
N PHE A 69 -4.36 -19.23 0.97
CA PHE A 69 -5.67 -19.47 1.62
C PHE A 69 -6.71 -18.61 0.92
N ASN A 70 -7.48 -19.22 0.04
CA ASN A 70 -8.66 -18.56 -0.51
C ASN A 70 -9.74 -18.47 0.58
N LEU A 71 -9.99 -17.28 1.09
CA LEU A 71 -10.93 -17.04 2.19
C LEU A 71 -12.38 -17.38 1.84
N GLU A 72 -12.71 -17.45 0.55
CA GLU A 72 -14.04 -17.82 0.05
C GLU A 72 -14.15 -19.31 -0.25
N SER A 73 -13.07 -20.08 -0.10
CA SER A 73 -13.06 -21.52 -0.34
C SER A 73 -13.79 -22.28 0.76
N LYS A 74 -14.52 -23.34 0.37
CA LYS A 74 -15.11 -24.29 1.31
C LYS A 74 -14.06 -25.03 2.17
N ASP A 75 -12.80 -25.04 1.71
CA ASP A 75 -11.69 -25.73 2.37
C ASP A 75 -10.97 -24.82 3.38
N TYR A 76 -11.42 -23.57 3.57
CA TYR A 76 -10.76 -22.60 4.46
C TYR A 76 -10.53 -23.16 5.87
N GLU A 77 -11.55 -23.72 6.51
CA GLU A 77 -11.42 -24.28 7.85
C GLU A 77 -10.45 -25.49 7.91
N GLN A 78 -10.43 -26.31 6.86
CA GLN A 78 -9.50 -27.43 6.76
C GLN A 78 -8.05 -26.93 6.56
N GLN A 79 -7.85 -25.84 5.84
CA GLN A 79 -6.54 -25.21 5.68
C GLN A 79 -6.06 -24.63 7.00
N VAL A 80 -6.92 -23.92 7.73
CA VAL A 80 -6.60 -23.37 9.07
C VAL A 80 -6.25 -24.48 10.06
N ALA A 81 -6.95 -25.62 10.02
CA ALA A 81 -6.67 -26.75 10.91
C ALA A 81 -5.27 -27.37 10.73
N LYS A 82 -4.60 -27.12 9.61
CA LYS A 82 -3.22 -27.61 9.35
C LYS A 82 -2.14 -26.71 9.95
N LEU A 83 -2.49 -25.51 10.40
CA LEU A 83 -1.54 -24.56 10.99
C LEU A 83 -1.26 -24.90 12.46
N ASP A 84 -0.04 -24.66 12.87
CA ASP A 84 0.42 -24.78 14.26
C ASP A 84 0.02 -23.51 15.04
N LYS A 85 -0.95 -23.66 15.97
CA LYS A 85 -1.45 -22.53 16.78
C LYS A 85 -0.44 -21.99 17.79
N THR A 86 0.64 -22.72 18.05
CA THR A 86 1.69 -22.31 18.99
C THR A 86 2.73 -21.40 18.35
N LYS A 87 2.76 -21.33 17.01
CA LYS A 87 3.68 -20.52 16.21
C LYS A 87 3.00 -19.30 15.62
N PRO A 88 3.75 -18.23 15.37
CA PRO A 88 3.21 -17.05 14.68
C PRO A 88 2.77 -17.38 13.25
N VAL A 89 1.68 -16.75 12.81
CA VAL A 89 1.21 -16.79 11.43
C VAL A 89 1.39 -15.40 10.81
N PHE A 90 1.92 -15.38 9.60
CA PHE A 90 2.22 -14.18 8.83
C PHE A 90 1.29 -14.09 7.63
N THR A 91 0.35 -13.15 7.64
CA THR A 91 -0.63 -13.00 6.57
C THR A 91 -0.32 -11.79 5.69
N TYR A 92 -0.63 -11.88 4.42
CA TYR A 92 -0.57 -10.75 3.49
C TYR A 92 -1.65 -10.86 2.41
N SER A 93 -1.94 -9.73 1.77
CA SER A 93 -2.83 -9.66 0.59
C SER A 93 -2.30 -8.62 -0.40
N ILE A 94 -3.12 -8.14 -1.35
CA ILE A 94 -2.68 -7.09 -2.29
C ILE A 94 -2.34 -5.77 -1.57
N GLY A 95 -3.11 -5.46 -0.55
CA GLY A 95 -2.89 -4.38 0.41
C GLY A 95 -3.02 -4.94 1.83
N ALA A 96 -4.02 -4.48 2.62
CA ALA A 96 -4.19 -4.93 4.00
C ALA A 96 -5.55 -5.57 4.30
N GLY A 97 -6.60 -5.38 3.50
CA GLY A 97 -7.97 -5.75 3.87
C GLY A 97 -8.14 -7.25 4.19
N ARG A 98 -7.93 -8.13 3.21
CA ARG A 98 -8.10 -9.59 3.34
C ARG A 98 -7.17 -10.19 4.41
N SER A 99 -5.92 -9.74 4.46
CA SER A 99 -4.92 -10.27 5.40
C SER A 99 -5.17 -9.83 6.84
N VAL A 100 -5.69 -8.63 7.07
CA VAL A 100 -6.10 -8.16 8.41
C VAL A 100 -7.26 -9.01 8.90
N TRP A 101 -8.29 -9.20 8.06
CA TRP A 101 -9.40 -10.08 8.41
C TRP A 101 -8.93 -11.48 8.78
N LEU A 102 -8.04 -12.07 7.99
CA LEU A 102 -7.48 -13.41 8.24
C LEU A 102 -6.71 -13.46 9.57
N ALA A 103 -5.84 -12.49 9.83
CA ALA A 103 -5.08 -12.44 11.08
C ALA A 103 -6.02 -12.36 12.30
N ASP A 104 -7.05 -11.52 12.22
CA ASP A 104 -8.03 -11.37 13.29
C ASP A 104 -8.86 -12.65 13.49
N ASP A 105 -9.23 -13.36 12.41
CA ASP A 105 -9.95 -14.63 12.48
C ASP A 105 -9.09 -15.74 13.12
N LEU A 106 -7.82 -15.84 12.74
CA LEU A 106 -6.88 -16.79 13.34
C LEU A 106 -6.72 -16.57 14.85
N LEU A 107 -6.61 -15.32 15.30
CA LEU A 107 -6.54 -15.00 16.72
C LEU A 107 -7.82 -15.44 17.47
N LYS A 108 -9.00 -15.20 16.90
CA LYS A 108 -10.28 -15.67 17.44
C LYS A 108 -10.36 -17.20 17.50
N LYS A 109 -9.67 -17.90 16.58
CA LYS A 109 -9.56 -19.37 16.57
C LYS A 109 -8.48 -19.92 17.51
N GLY A 110 -7.86 -19.05 18.33
CA GLY A 110 -6.93 -19.42 19.40
C GLY A 110 -5.47 -19.53 18.96
N PHE A 111 -5.07 -18.96 17.82
CA PHE A 111 -3.67 -18.75 17.51
C PHE A 111 -3.08 -17.72 18.47
N LYS A 112 -1.84 -17.94 18.95
CA LYS A 112 -1.19 -17.03 19.90
C LYS A 112 -0.78 -15.72 19.24
N GLU A 113 -0.32 -15.79 17.99
CA GLU A 113 0.19 -14.64 17.23
C GLU A 113 -0.22 -14.76 15.76
N ALA A 114 -0.79 -13.71 15.20
CA ALA A 114 -1.07 -13.60 13.79
C ALA A 114 -0.83 -12.15 13.36
N TYR A 115 -0.01 -11.97 12.33
CA TYR A 115 0.45 -10.66 11.88
C TYR A 115 0.08 -10.42 10.42
N SER A 116 -0.50 -9.27 10.12
CA SER A 116 -0.74 -8.80 8.76
C SER A 116 0.35 -7.84 8.31
N LEU A 117 0.85 -8.02 7.09
CA LEU A 117 1.84 -7.13 6.48
C LEU A 117 1.20 -5.80 6.07
N GLU A 118 1.69 -4.69 6.60
CA GLU A 118 1.32 -3.35 6.15
C GLU A 118 1.65 -3.15 4.67
N GLY A 119 0.66 -2.71 3.86
CA GLY A 119 0.81 -2.55 2.42
C GLY A 119 0.87 -3.86 1.62
N GLY A 120 0.82 -5.01 2.29
CA GLY A 120 0.74 -6.32 1.65
C GLY A 120 1.88 -6.62 0.69
N ILE A 121 1.57 -7.37 -0.40
CA ILE A 121 2.58 -7.78 -1.38
C ILE A 121 3.15 -6.57 -2.16
N ALA A 122 2.41 -5.48 -2.29
CA ALA A 122 2.91 -4.24 -2.87
C ALA A 122 4.14 -3.74 -2.12
N ASN A 123 4.05 -3.70 -0.77
CA ASN A 123 5.15 -3.28 0.08
C ASN A 123 6.31 -4.29 0.07
N TRP A 124 6.02 -5.60 0.04
CA TRP A 124 7.03 -6.64 0.00
C TRP A 124 7.88 -6.58 -1.28
N ILE A 125 7.24 -6.70 -2.44
CA ILE A 125 7.90 -6.68 -3.74
C ILE A 125 8.49 -5.30 -4.00
N GLY A 126 7.73 -4.23 -3.75
CA GLY A 126 8.15 -2.87 -3.99
C GLY A 126 9.31 -2.37 -3.13
N ASN A 127 9.77 -3.17 -2.17
CA ASN A 127 11.00 -2.94 -1.40
C ASN A 127 12.05 -4.03 -1.63
N GLY A 128 11.94 -4.76 -2.75
CA GLY A 128 12.94 -5.72 -3.22
C GLY A 128 13.09 -6.94 -2.31
N LYS A 129 12.05 -7.35 -1.58
CA LYS A 129 12.09 -8.57 -0.78
C LYS A 129 11.91 -9.80 -1.67
N PRO A 130 12.50 -10.96 -1.33
CA PRO A 130 12.46 -12.17 -2.15
C PRO A 130 11.03 -12.66 -2.41
N PHE A 131 10.71 -12.91 -3.67
CA PHE A 131 9.40 -13.40 -4.09
C PHE A 131 9.52 -14.38 -5.26
N TYR A 132 8.53 -15.24 -5.40
CA TYR A 132 8.33 -16.07 -6.58
C TYR A 132 7.55 -15.30 -7.63
N THR A 133 7.89 -15.49 -8.91
CA THR A 133 7.06 -15.07 -10.04
C THR A 133 7.21 -16.01 -11.22
N ASN A 134 6.11 -16.25 -11.93
CA ASN A 134 6.09 -16.90 -13.24
C ASN A 134 5.83 -15.88 -14.36
N SER A 135 5.68 -14.61 -14.02
CA SER A 135 5.41 -13.54 -14.98
C SER A 135 6.67 -13.21 -15.77
N LYS A 136 6.55 -13.17 -17.09
CA LYS A 136 7.59 -12.57 -17.95
C LYS A 136 7.41 -11.06 -17.88
N SER A 137 8.45 -10.35 -17.46
CA SER A 137 8.39 -8.88 -17.36
C SER A 137 8.14 -8.26 -18.74
N LYS A 138 7.12 -7.42 -18.84
CA LYS A 138 6.82 -6.62 -20.05
C LYS A 138 7.65 -5.34 -20.11
N LEU A 139 8.29 -4.96 -19.01
CA LEU A 139 9.12 -3.77 -18.89
C LEU A 139 10.33 -4.12 -18.01
N THR A 140 11.51 -3.82 -18.47
CA THR A 140 12.74 -3.89 -17.71
C THR A 140 13.05 -2.55 -17.03
N LEU A 141 13.94 -2.55 -16.04
CA LEU A 141 14.40 -1.30 -15.40
C LEU A 141 15.10 -0.37 -16.39
N ASP A 142 15.89 -0.93 -17.33
CA ASP A 142 16.59 -0.13 -18.35
C ASP A 142 15.61 0.52 -19.32
N GLU A 143 14.59 -0.20 -19.79
CA GLU A 143 13.52 0.37 -20.62
C GLU A 143 12.73 1.45 -19.87
N TYR A 144 12.41 1.21 -18.59
CA TYR A 144 11.78 2.22 -17.73
C TYR A 144 12.63 3.48 -17.64
N ASN A 145 13.92 3.34 -17.32
CA ASN A 145 14.84 4.46 -17.19
C ASN A 145 14.97 5.23 -18.52
N LYS A 146 15.02 4.49 -19.65
CA LYS A 146 15.03 5.08 -20.98
C LYS A 146 13.76 5.89 -21.26
N ILE A 147 12.59 5.36 -20.94
CA ILE A 147 11.32 6.09 -21.11
C ILE A 147 11.35 7.39 -20.30
N VAL A 148 11.82 7.35 -19.05
CA VAL A 148 11.91 8.54 -18.19
C VAL A 148 12.92 9.56 -18.74
N ALA A 149 14.02 9.10 -19.30
CA ALA A 149 15.06 9.98 -19.86
C ALA A 149 14.66 10.63 -21.20
N ASP A 150 14.01 9.87 -22.08
CA ASP A 150 13.67 10.28 -23.44
C ASP A 150 12.43 11.21 -23.50
N ASN A 151 11.64 11.29 -22.43
CA ASN A 151 10.41 12.07 -22.41
C ASN A 151 10.50 13.22 -21.39
N LYS A 152 10.07 14.42 -21.82
CA LYS A 152 10.07 15.61 -20.97
C LYS A 152 9.22 15.45 -19.72
N THR A 153 8.05 14.82 -19.86
CA THR A 153 7.10 14.61 -18.77
C THR A 153 6.60 13.17 -18.81
N VAL A 154 6.73 12.44 -17.70
CA VAL A 154 6.28 11.05 -17.58
C VAL A 154 5.48 10.87 -16.31
N LEU A 155 4.23 10.41 -16.43
CA LEU A 155 3.43 9.95 -15.30
C LEU A 155 3.48 8.43 -15.27
N VAL A 156 3.92 7.87 -14.16
CA VAL A 156 3.97 6.44 -13.91
C VAL A 156 2.88 6.06 -12.94
N ASP A 157 2.04 5.09 -13.33
CA ASP A 157 1.05 4.42 -12.47
C ASP A 157 1.53 3.00 -12.18
N ILE A 158 1.81 2.72 -10.91
CA ILE A 158 2.23 1.40 -10.45
C ILE A 158 1.08 0.77 -9.68
N GLY A 159 0.58 -0.36 -10.16
CA GLY A 159 -0.62 -0.95 -9.61
C GLY A 159 -0.76 -2.45 -9.82
N SER A 160 -1.99 -2.91 -9.74
CA SER A 160 -2.41 -4.30 -9.96
C SER A 160 -3.85 -4.31 -10.46
N LYS A 161 -4.17 -5.20 -11.38
CA LYS A 161 -5.55 -5.40 -11.83
C LYS A 161 -6.49 -5.87 -10.71
N TYR A 162 -5.96 -6.44 -9.63
CA TYR A 162 -6.72 -6.91 -8.48
C TYR A 162 -6.84 -5.87 -7.34
N CYS A 163 -6.28 -4.68 -7.54
CA CYS A 163 -6.36 -3.59 -6.58
C CYS A 163 -7.59 -2.70 -6.88
N SER A 164 -8.59 -2.70 -6.01
CA SER A 164 -9.82 -1.92 -6.21
C SER A 164 -9.59 -0.40 -6.29
N ALA A 165 -8.58 0.13 -5.60
CA ALA A 165 -8.21 1.54 -5.70
C ALA A 165 -7.58 1.86 -7.07
N CYS A 166 -6.83 0.92 -7.66
CA CYS A 166 -6.17 1.10 -8.96
C CYS A 166 -7.19 1.20 -10.12
N THR A 167 -8.34 0.52 -10.02
CA THR A 167 -9.39 0.64 -11.06
C THR A 167 -9.92 2.06 -11.19
N LYS A 168 -9.84 2.88 -10.13
CA LYS A 168 -10.27 4.29 -10.13
C LYS A 168 -9.24 5.23 -10.77
N VAL A 169 -8.00 4.79 -10.95
CA VAL A 169 -6.94 5.58 -11.62
C VAL A 169 -7.20 5.65 -13.12
N LYS A 170 -7.62 4.56 -13.75
CA LYS A 170 -7.78 4.45 -15.22
C LYS A 170 -8.57 5.60 -15.85
N PRO A 171 -9.79 5.94 -15.42
CA PRO A 171 -10.54 7.05 -16.04
C PRO A 171 -9.83 8.42 -15.86
N VAL A 172 -9.04 8.58 -14.80
CA VAL A 172 -8.24 9.79 -14.59
C VAL A 172 -7.08 9.84 -15.60
N LEU A 173 -6.39 8.71 -15.83
CA LEU A 173 -5.33 8.62 -16.84
C LEU A 173 -5.85 8.91 -18.24
N GLU A 174 -7.04 8.40 -18.61
CA GLU A 174 -7.67 8.73 -19.91
C GLU A 174 -7.96 10.23 -20.06
N THR A 175 -8.44 10.86 -18.96
CA THR A 175 -8.65 12.31 -18.96
C THR A 175 -7.34 13.08 -19.16
N LEU A 176 -6.26 12.65 -18.50
CA LEU A 176 -4.92 13.26 -18.62
C LEU A 176 -4.33 13.03 -20.02
N ARG A 177 -4.50 11.82 -20.60
CA ARG A 177 -4.12 11.53 -22.01
C ARG A 177 -4.79 12.50 -22.98
N ALA A 178 -6.10 12.69 -22.82
CA ALA A 178 -6.85 13.61 -23.68
C ALA A 178 -6.42 15.07 -23.48
N GLN A 179 -6.10 15.48 -22.26
CA GLN A 179 -5.72 16.85 -21.94
C GLN A 179 -4.31 17.23 -22.42
N TYR A 180 -3.35 16.33 -22.25
CA TYR A 180 -1.92 16.63 -22.49
C TYR A 180 -1.37 16.05 -23.79
N GLY A 181 -2.05 15.05 -24.39
CA GLY A 181 -1.61 14.37 -25.61
C GLY A 181 -0.17 13.88 -25.51
N GLU A 182 0.65 14.23 -26.51
CA GLU A 182 2.06 13.81 -26.55
C GLU A 182 2.96 14.52 -25.51
N ASN A 183 2.47 15.58 -24.86
CA ASN A 183 3.23 16.30 -23.84
C ASN A 183 3.33 15.56 -22.50
N LEU A 184 2.55 14.48 -22.32
CA LEU A 184 2.58 13.65 -21.11
C LEU A 184 2.63 12.18 -21.50
N LYS A 185 3.81 11.58 -21.36
CA LYS A 185 3.94 10.11 -21.48
C LYS A 185 3.36 9.44 -20.23
N ILE A 186 2.38 8.54 -20.42
CA ILE A 186 1.83 7.75 -19.31
C ILE A 186 2.36 6.31 -19.43
N VAL A 187 2.89 5.78 -18.32
CA VAL A 187 3.43 4.42 -18.18
C VAL A 187 2.67 3.69 -17.09
N GLU A 188 2.00 2.62 -17.43
CA GLU A 188 1.30 1.76 -16.49
C GLU A 188 2.14 0.51 -16.20
N ILE A 189 2.40 0.22 -14.93
CA ILE A 189 3.22 -0.91 -14.47
C ILE A 189 2.38 -1.78 -13.55
N ASP A 190 1.98 -2.93 -14.05
CA ASP A 190 1.17 -3.87 -13.29
C ASP A 190 2.04 -4.94 -12.62
N LEU A 191 1.73 -5.25 -11.36
CA LEU A 191 2.36 -6.32 -10.59
C LEU A 191 2.32 -7.67 -11.32
N GLU A 192 1.24 -7.93 -12.05
CA GLU A 192 1.03 -9.20 -12.75
C GLU A 192 1.91 -9.37 -13.97
N THR A 193 2.39 -8.28 -14.54
CA THR A 193 3.15 -8.31 -15.80
C THR A 193 4.57 -7.78 -15.68
N SER A 194 4.90 -7.07 -14.61
CA SER A 194 6.20 -6.44 -14.42
C SER A 194 6.64 -6.38 -12.95
N PRO A 195 6.54 -7.51 -12.20
CA PRO A 195 6.87 -7.49 -10.78
C PRO A 195 8.35 -7.15 -10.52
N GLN A 196 9.25 -7.53 -11.42
CA GLN A 196 10.68 -7.28 -11.25
C GLN A 196 11.01 -5.78 -11.29
N VAL A 197 10.46 -5.02 -12.24
CA VAL A 197 10.71 -3.58 -12.27
C VAL A 197 10.16 -2.87 -11.04
N ILE A 198 9.01 -3.33 -10.50
CA ILE A 198 8.48 -2.82 -9.22
C ILE A 198 9.47 -3.07 -8.08
N ALA A 199 10.07 -4.26 -8.02
CA ALA A 199 11.08 -4.61 -7.03
C ALA A 199 12.36 -3.76 -7.17
N ASP A 200 12.80 -3.52 -8.40
CA ASP A 200 14.01 -2.77 -8.73
C ASP A 200 13.88 -1.26 -8.44
N LEU A 201 12.67 -0.71 -8.61
CA LEU A 201 12.37 0.69 -8.28
C LEU A 201 12.56 0.99 -6.79
N LYS A 202 12.40 0.00 -5.92
CA LYS A 202 12.50 0.11 -4.46
C LYS A 202 11.69 1.30 -3.91
N ASN A 203 10.99 1.14 -2.82
CA ASN A 203 10.16 2.23 -2.26
C ASN A 203 8.74 2.36 -2.88
N VAL A 204 8.14 1.27 -3.37
CA VAL A 204 6.69 1.14 -3.59
C VAL A 204 6.09 0.47 -2.35
N LYS A 205 5.18 1.17 -1.65
CA LYS A 205 4.64 0.68 -0.36
C LYS A 205 3.19 0.19 -0.45
N VAL A 206 2.44 0.75 -1.37
CA VAL A 206 1.02 0.44 -1.60
C VAL A 206 0.67 0.60 -3.08
N PHE A 207 -0.48 0.07 -3.50
CA PHE A 207 -1.05 0.33 -4.81
C PHE A 207 -2.33 1.19 -4.69
N PRO A 208 -2.58 2.12 -5.63
CA PRO A 208 -1.63 2.59 -6.65
C PRO A 208 -0.51 3.44 -6.05
N THR A 209 0.68 3.42 -6.65
CA THR A 209 1.73 4.42 -6.43
C THR A 209 1.92 5.21 -7.72
N LEU A 210 1.81 6.52 -7.64
CA LEU A 210 1.84 7.45 -8.77
C LEU A 210 3.11 8.30 -8.69
N ILE A 211 3.88 8.36 -9.79
CA ILE A 211 5.13 9.12 -9.84
C ILE A 211 5.11 10.01 -11.08
N LEU A 212 5.26 11.31 -10.89
CA LEU A 212 5.40 12.27 -12.00
C LEU A 212 6.84 12.72 -12.13
N TYR A 213 7.38 12.52 -13.31
CA TYR A 213 8.71 12.99 -13.71
C TYR A 213 8.62 14.22 -14.61
N GLN A 214 9.56 15.12 -14.48
CA GLN A 214 9.81 16.20 -15.43
C GLN A 214 11.32 16.32 -15.65
N ASN A 215 11.76 16.23 -16.93
CA ASN A 215 13.16 16.23 -17.32
C ASN A 215 13.99 15.20 -16.51
N GLY A 216 13.48 13.99 -16.36
CA GLY A 216 14.11 12.89 -15.61
C GLY A 216 14.09 13.02 -14.09
N LYS A 217 13.51 14.08 -13.52
CA LYS A 217 13.44 14.31 -12.07
C LYS A 217 12.02 14.07 -11.56
N ILE A 218 11.89 13.41 -10.42
CA ILE A 218 10.60 13.24 -9.73
C ILE A 218 10.15 14.61 -9.23
N ILE A 219 8.98 15.07 -9.67
CA ILE A 219 8.34 16.30 -9.18
C ILE A 219 7.22 16.02 -8.17
N PHE A 220 6.59 14.83 -8.22
CA PHE A 220 5.87 14.28 -7.09
C PHE A 220 5.86 12.75 -7.11
N LYS A 221 5.64 12.17 -5.93
CA LYS A 221 5.29 10.77 -5.72
C LYS A 221 4.13 10.70 -4.74
N LYS A 222 3.13 9.90 -5.04
CA LYS A 222 1.91 9.78 -4.25
C LYS A 222 1.49 8.32 -4.09
N ASP A 223 1.17 7.95 -2.86
CA ASP A 223 0.56 6.67 -2.52
C ASP A 223 -0.97 6.83 -2.48
N GLY A 224 -1.69 5.98 -3.22
CA GLY A 224 -3.13 6.10 -3.42
C GLY A 224 -3.54 7.11 -4.51
N LEU A 225 -4.84 7.13 -4.86
CA LEU A 225 -5.35 7.97 -5.96
C LEU A 225 -5.35 9.47 -5.60
N GLY A 226 -5.93 9.83 -4.45
CA GLY A 226 -6.17 11.23 -4.08
C GLY A 226 -6.89 12.02 -5.17
N ASP A 227 -6.49 13.27 -5.39
CA ASP A 227 -6.93 14.10 -6.53
C ASP A 227 -5.81 14.15 -7.59
N LEU A 228 -5.54 13.00 -8.22
CA LEU A 228 -4.45 12.84 -9.19
C LEU A 228 -4.50 13.88 -10.31
N LYS A 229 -5.71 14.18 -10.84
CA LYS A 229 -5.86 15.15 -11.93
C LYS A 229 -5.39 16.53 -11.51
N ASN A 230 -5.82 17.01 -10.36
CA ASN A 230 -5.40 18.29 -9.83
C ASN A 230 -3.92 18.30 -9.48
N ASP A 231 -3.39 17.24 -8.87
CA ASP A 231 -1.98 17.12 -8.52
C ASP A 231 -1.07 17.25 -9.75
N VAL A 232 -1.42 16.57 -10.87
CA VAL A 232 -0.69 16.67 -12.15
C VAL A 232 -0.79 18.08 -12.73
N ASN A 233 -2.00 18.66 -12.76
CA ASN A 233 -2.21 20.00 -13.30
C ASN A 233 -1.39 21.07 -12.53
N VAL A 234 -1.44 21.03 -11.21
CA VAL A 234 -0.68 21.96 -10.34
C VAL A 234 0.82 21.77 -10.53
N ALA A 235 1.31 20.52 -10.52
CA ALA A 235 2.73 20.23 -10.67
C ALA A 235 3.29 20.68 -12.03
N LEU A 236 2.49 20.61 -13.11
CA LEU A 236 2.91 21.03 -14.45
C LEU A 236 2.70 22.52 -14.71
N ALA A 237 1.84 23.21 -13.96
CA ALA A 237 1.65 24.66 -14.04
C ALA A 237 2.68 25.46 -13.22
N SER A 238 3.33 24.83 -12.25
CA SER A 238 4.32 25.48 -11.35
C SER A 238 5.69 25.63 -12.03
N LYS A 239 5.73 26.41 -13.14
CA LYS A 239 6.95 26.73 -13.89
C LYS A 239 7.37 28.17 -13.68
#